data_356ffd97edf9f0b3e16dd71512b60996
#
_entry.id   356ffd97edf9f0b3e16dd71512b60996
#
_cell.length_a   1.000
_cell.length_b   1.000
_cell.length_c   1.000
_cell.angle_alpha   90.00
_cell.angle_beta   90.00
_cell.angle_gamma   90.00
#
_symmetry.space_group_name_H-M   'P 1'
#
loop_
_entity.id
_entity.type
_entity.pdbx_description
1 polymer ?
#
loop_
_entity_poly.entity_id
_entity_poly.type
_entity_poly.pdbx_seq_one_letter_code
_entity_poly.pdbx_strand_id
1 'polypeptide(L)'
;VIVKGYAGVGLEGSSRSMKTWGGVDFIIDLCTGRHKKDGCTINIYRETYNEFKTTLYPDFDRRLDYYGLPNKFKGAEEVKMFRIGKSKIYFLGDGKHGGGCDYAFYNEIMMIKQNVFDQSEMRCRIFWWCDFNPSFTHHWFFSSVENRKNVGMLHTTFKVNKYISPNELSKILGYEPWLPSSYEIEGNVIMYLGKEVTEQYQPPPHPENTESGTADESMWRIYGLGLRGAMKGLILPRVKYIDEWPSHLPYTYGLDFGFTADPTALVRYAQEGMNIYVELMLYTPIDNSQDVNDVFEALGISKYDPITADSADRYVASGKNAVFMVKELFNMGWEIRKVSKTKRIVYWLNDMKQYAIHVVINDLSKHFKTEQQNYKWKEVNGIMINQPIDGFDHAITAMRYSHMSHDINNFEVESN
;
A
#
# COMPACT_ATOMS: atom_id res chain seq x y z
N VAL A 1 19.20 7.33 22.42
CA VAL A 1 19.14 5.88 22.11
C VAL A 1 20.54 5.32 21.87
N ILE A 2 21.34 5.86 20.94
CA ILE A 2 22.75 5.46 20.72
C ILE A 2 23.56 5.61 22.02
N VAL A 3 23.31 6.63 22.80
CA VAL A 3 23.99 6.92 24.08
C VAL A 3 23.67 5.89 25.18
N LYS A 4 22.56 5.14 25.07
CA LYS A 4 22.14 4.14 26.06
C LYS A 4 22.70 2.73 25.80
N GLY A 5 23.59 2.56 24.81
CA GLY A 5 24.22 1.26 24.52
C GLY A 5 23.33 0.24 23.81
N TYR A 6 22.23 0.68 23.16
CA TYR A 6 21.46 -0.17 22.30
C TYR A 6 22.18 -0.44 20.99
N ALA A 7 22.14 -1.66 20.49
CA ALA A 7 22.62 -2.02 19.15
C ALA A 7 21.65 -1.57 18.07
N GLY A 8 20.35 -1.53 18.38
CA GLY A 8 19.33 -1.11 17.45
C GLY A 8 18.01 -0.66 18.10
N VAL A 9 17.15 -0.07 17.26
CA VAL A 9 15.82 0.42 17.66
C VAL A 9 14.77 0.11 16.60
N GLY A 10 13.64 -0.43 17.03
CA GLY A 10 12.42 -0.55 16.25
C GLY A 10 11.48 0.63 16.47
N LEU A 11 11.02 1.24 15.38
CA LEU A 11 10.00 2.29 15.39
C LEU A 11 8.68 1.67 14.94
N GLU A 12 7.90 1.20 15.88
CA GLU A 12 6.57 0.64 15.66
C GLU A 12 5.53 1.75 15.73
N GLY A 13 4.52 1.72 14.86
CA GLY A 13 3.46 2.70 15.03
C GLY A 13 2.49 2.84 13.88
N SER A 14 1.53 3.74 14.06
CA SER A 14 0.46 3.97 13.11
C SER A 14 0.94 4.55 11.78
N SER A 15 0.06 4.58 10.79
CA SER A 15 0.30 5.32 9.56
C SER A 15 0.50 6.81 9.86
N ARG A 16 1.27 7.50 9.01
CA ARG A 16 1.53 8.96 9.11
C ARG A 16 2.12 9.44 10.45
N SER A 17 2.74 8.57 11.22
CA SER A 17 3.39 8.92 12.50
C SER A 17 4.83 9.44 12.36
N MET A 18 5.24 9.82 11.13
CA MET A 18 6.56 10.38 10.80
C MET A 18 7.78 9.46 11.03
N LYS A 19 7.59 8.15 11.18
CA LYS A 19 8.69 7.20 11.42
C LYS A 19 9.75 7.25 10.31
N THR A 20 9.35 7.14 9.07
CA THR A 20 10.24 7.15 7.89
C THR A 20 10.91 8.52 7.73
N TRP A 21 10.16 9.62 7.86
CA TRP A 21 10.73 10.97 7.84
C TRP A 21 11.77 11.18 8.95
N GLY A 22 11.47 10.73 10.16
CA GLY A 22 12.42 10.75 11.28
C GLY A 22 13.67 9.92 10.99
N GLY A 23 13.51 8.79 10.30
CA GLY A 23 14.63 7.97 9.82
C GLY A 23 15.52 8.69 8.81
N VAL A 24 14.94 9.41 7.85
CA VAL A 24 15.66 10.22 6.86
C VAL A 24 16.36 11.40 7.52
N ASP A 25 15.66 12.12 8.43
CA ASP A 25 16.27 13.23 9.17
C ASP A 25 17.45 12.78 10.03
N PHE A 26 17.32 11.60 10.65
CA PHE A 26 18.41 11.02 11.42
C PHE A 26 19.64 10.69 10.55
N ILE A 27 19.43 10.19 9.32
CA ILE A 27 20.52 10.00 8.34
C ILE A 27 21.21 11.32 8.03
N ILE A 28 20.43 12.36 7.75
CA ILE A 28 20.97 13.70 7.44
C ILE A 28 21.75 14.25 8.63
N ASP A 29 21.23 14.14 9.86
CA ASP A 29 21.91 14.59 11.08
C ASP A 29 23.22 13.82 11.33
N LEU A 30 23.23 12.50 11.13
CA LEU A 30 24.46 11.70 11.19
C LEU A 30 25.52 12.23 10.22
N CYS A 31 25.15 12.53 8.98
CA CYS A 31 26.08 12.96 7.94
C CYS A 31 26.58 14.40 8.11
N THR A 32 25.70 15.31 8.55
CA THR A 32 25.99 16.76 8.66
C THR A 32 26.46 17.17 10.04
N GLY A 33 26.11 16.41 11.09
CA GLY A 33 26.46 16.62 12.47
C GLY A 33 27.59 15.70 12.93
N ARG A 34 27.25 14.52 13.43
CA ARG A 34 28.20 13.59 14.10
C ARG A 34 29.39 13.19 13.23
N HIS A 35 29.15 12.89 11.95
CA HIS A 35 30.17 12.42 11.00
C HIS A 35 30.55 13.46 9.93
N LYS A 36 30.32 14.73 10.22
CA LYS A 36 30.62 15.82 9.27
C LYS A 36 32.09 15.84 8.82
N LYS A 37 33.02 15.53 9.71
CA LYS A 37 34.49 15.57 9.42
C LYS A 37 34.97 14.31 8.73
N ASP A 38 34.59 13.15 9.24
CA ASP A 38 35.17 11.85 8.86
C ASP A 38 34.33 11.08 7.85
N GLY A 39 33.03 11.38 7.80
CA GLY A 39 32.05 10.63 7.02
C GLY A 39 31.66 9.31 7.69
N CYS A 40 30.59 8.70 7.22
CA CYS A 40 30.14 7.34 7.62
C CYS A 40 29.53 6.61 6.42
N THR A 41 29.36 5.30 6.57
CA THR A 41 28.66 4.47 5.61
C THR A 41 27.32 4.05 6.18
N ILE A 42 26.25 4.32 5.46
CA ILE A 42 24.87 4.01 5.86
C ILE A 42 24.25 3.09 4.79
N ASN A 43 23.74 1.95 5.19
CA ASN A 43 22.98 1.06 4.32
C ASN A 43 21.49 1.19 4.63
N ILE A 44 20.67 1.41 3.61
CA ILE A 44 19.20 1.43 3.73
C ILE A 44 18.67 0.19 3.02
N TYR A 45 17.89 -0.59 3.75
CA TYR A 45 17.31 -1.84 3.26
C TYR A 45 15.80 -1.70 3.05
N ARG A 46 15.31 -2.27 1.97
CA ARG A 46 13.90 -2.45 1.66
C ARG A 46 13.71 -3.77 0.91
N GLU A 47 12.48 -4.30 0.87
CA GLU A 47 12.21 -5.57 0.21
C GLU A 47 12.62 -5.56 -1.26
N THR A 48 12.15 -4.55 -2.03
CA THR A 48 12.51 -4.38 -3.43
C THR A 48 13.16 -3.02 -3.70
N TYR A 49 14.01 -2.98 -4.71
CA TYR A 49 14.65 -1.73 -5.11
C TYR A 49 13.65 -0.70 -5.66
N ASN A 50 12.62 -1.17 -6.39
CA ASN A 50 11.62 -0.28 -6.99
C ASN A 50 10.81 0.50 -5.96
N GLU A 51 10.62 -0.04 -4.76
CA GLU A 51 9.88 0.65 -3.71
C GLU A 51 10.58 1.91 -3.16
N PHE A 52 11.89 2.02 -3.32
CA PHE A 52 12.58 3.26 -2.96
C PHE A 52 12.10 4.45 -3.78
N LYS A 53 11.82 4.24 -5.08
CA LYS A 53 11.40 5.31 -6.00
C LYS A 53 10.08 5.95 -5.58
N THR A 54 9.14 5.13 -5.15
CA THR A 54 7.77 5.58 -4.86
C THR A 54 7.56 6.07 -3.43
N THR A 55 8.50 5.81 -2.54
CA THR A 55 8.33 6.11 -1.11
C THR A 55 9.49 6.93 -0.55
N LEU A 56 10.69 6.34 -0.49
CA LEU A 56 11.80 6.92 0.25
C LEU A 56 12.53 8.03 -0.53
N TYR A 57 12.61 7.94 -1.87
CA TYR A 57 13.24 9.01 -2.66
C TYR A 57 12.48 10.32 -2.56
N PRO A 58 11.15 10.39 -2.64
CA PRO A 58 10.41 11.62 -2.37
C PRO A 58 10.65 12.19 -0.99
N ASP A 59 10.84 11.34 0.03
CA ASP A 59 11.15 11.80 1.39
C ASP A 59 12.55 12.38 1.46
N PHE A 60 13.56 11.73 0.85
CA PHE A 60 14.91 12.31 0.74
C PHE A 60 14.91 13.62 -0.06
N ASP A 61 14.21 13.67 -1.19
CA ASP A 61 14.08 14.88 -2.02
C ASP A 61 13.62 16.07 -1.18
N ARG A 62 12.47 15.94 -0.53
CA ARG A 62 11.88 17.00 0.31
C ARG A 62 12.78 17.39 1.48
N ARG A 63 13.40 16.41 2.16
CA ARG A 63 14.23 16.70 3.34
C ARG A 63 15.57 17.33 2.97
N LEU A 64 16.21 16.90 1.89
CA LEU A 64 17.44 17.52 1.40
C LEU A 64 17.20 18.96 0.94
N ASP A 65 16.12 19.23 0.22
CA ASP A 65 15.73 20.58 -0.16
C ASP A 65 15.47 21.47 1.08
N TYR A 66 14.76 20.94 2.09
CA TYR A 66 14.50 21.65 3.35
C TYR A 66 15.79 22.06 4.07
N TYR A 67 16.82 21.20 4.07
CA TYR A 67 18.11 21.47 4.69
C TYR A 67 19.10 22.21 3.77
N GLY A 68 18.72 22.55 2.55
CA GLY A 68 19.59 23.20 1.56
C GLY A 68 20.80 22.33 1.16
N LEU A 69 20.63 21.02 1.16
CA LEU A 69 21.69 20.07 0.82
C LEU A 69 21.62 19.66 -0.66
N PRO A 70 22.77 19.24 -1.26
CA PRO A 70 22.78 18.73 -2.63
C PRO A 70 21.80 17.58 -2.81
N ASN A 71 20.88 17.74 -3.76
CA ASN A 71 19.79 16.81 -4.02
C ASN A 71 19.94 16.17 -5.40
N LYS A 72 20.01 14.82 -5.44
CA LYS A 72 20.13 14.00 -6.65
C LYS A 72 18.90 13.12 -6.92
N PHE A 73 17.85 13.26 -6.12
CA PHE A 73 16.65 12.43 -6.25
C PHE A 73 15.65 13.02 -7.25
N LYS A 74 15.73 14.30 -7.54
CA LYS A 74 14.86 15.00 -8.48
C LYS A 74 15.01 14.44 -9.90
N GLY A 75 13.98 13.75 -10.41
CA GLY A 75 13.96 13.14 -11.73
C GLY A 75 14.89 11.91 -11.91
N ALA A 76 15.44 11.36 -10.83
CA ALA A 76 16.33 10.21 -10.91
C ALA A 76 15.56 8.90 -11.05
N GLU A 77 15.84 8.14 -12.11
CA GLU A 77 15.26 6.80 -12.29
C GLU A 77 15.81 5.79 -11.29
N GLU A 78 17.09 5.89 -10.93
CA GLU A 78 17.77 4.95 -10.03
C GLU A 78 18.90 5.62 -9.25
N VAL A 79 18.84 5.56 -7.90
CA VAL A 79 19.88 6.03 -7.00
C VAL A 79 20.38 4.88 -6.14
N LYS A 80 21.40 4.14 -6.59
CA LYS A 80 22.02 3.06 -5.79
C LYS A 80 22.87 3.57 -4.65
N MET A 81 23.47 4.75 -4.82
CA MET A 81 24.35 5.36 -3.84
C MET A 81 24.26 6.88 -3.91
N PHE A 82 24.21 7.50 -2.75
CA PHE A 82 24.16 8.96 -2.57
C PHE A 82 25.22 9.42 -1.57
N ARG A 83 25.65 10.68 -1.65
CA ARG A 83 26.62 11.27 -0.72
C ARG A 83 26.09 12.54 -0.08
N ILE A 84 26.29 12.64 1.23
CA ILE A 84 26.17 13.89 1.98
C ILE A 84 27.55 14.16 2.59
N GLY A 85 28.25 15.17 2.09
CA GLY A 85 29.65 15.41 2.45
C GLY A 85 30.52 14.19 2.15
N LYS A 86 31.25 13.69 3.14
CA LYS A 86 32.08 12.48 3.04
C LYS A 86 31.33 11.18 3.25
N SER A 87 30.12 11.25 3.78
CA SER A 87 29.29 10.05 4.08
C SER A 87 28.71 9.44 2.81
N LYS A 88 28.57 8.11 2.82
CA LYS A 88 28.02 7.31 1.73
C LYS A 88 26.75 6.62 2.19
N ILE A 89 25.68 6.76 1.43
CA ILE A 89 24.37 6.15 1.70
C ILE A 89 24.05 5.21 0.55
N TYR A 90 23.84 3.92 0.85
CA TYR A 90 23.53 2.87 -0.12
C TYR A 90 22.08 2.44 0.02
N PHE A 91 21.40 2.24 -1.10
CA PHE A 91 20.04 1.71 -1.19
C PHE A 91 20.10 0.25 -1.65
N LEU A 92 19.62 -0.66 -0.84
CA LEU A 92 19.76 -2.10 -0.98
C LEU A 92 18.38 -2.78 -0.94
N GLY A 93 17.93 -3.26 -2.08
CA GLY A 93 16.70 -4.03 -2.26
C GLY A 93 16.97 -5.43 -2.80
N ASP A 94 15.92 -6.20 -3.09
CA ASP A 94 15.96 -7.49 -3.78
C ASP A 94 16.85 -8.53 -3.10
N GLY A 95 16.83 -8.57 -1.76
CA GLY A 95 17.57 -9.53 -0.96
C GLY A 95 19.09 -9.28 -0.87
N LYS A 96 19.58 -8.11 -1.26
CA LYS A 96 20.99 -7.75 -1.15
C LYS A 96 21.38 -7.49 0.30
N HIS A 97 22.44 -8.10 0.76
CA HIS A 97 22.96 -7.95 2.13
C HIS A 97 23.89 -6.74 2.31
N GLY A 98 24.38 -6.17 1.24
CA GLY A 98 25.33 -5.05 1.28
C GLY A 98 26.71 -5.40 1.84
N GLY A 99 27.61 -4.41 1.79
CA GLY A 99 28.91 -4.45 2.47
C GLY A 99 28.80 -3.99 3.92
N GLY A 100 29.95 -3.96 4.64
CA GLY A 100 30.03 -3.41 5.99
C GLY A 100 29.63 -1.92 6.02
N CYS A 101 28.87 -1.54 7.04
CA CYS A 101 28.39 -0.17 7.24
C CYS A 101 28.55 0.25 8.70
N ASP A 102 28.49 1.56 8.95
CA ASP A 102 28.46 2.11 10.29
C ASP A 102 27.05 2.08 10.84
N TYR A 103 26.08 2.33 9.97
CA TYR A 103 24.66 2.39 10.30
C TYR A 103 23.83 1.63 9.28
N ALA A 104 22.72 1.03 9.76
CA ALA A 104 21.74 0.38 8.91
C ALA A 104 20.34 0.89 9.20
N PHE A 105 19.56 1.19 8.15
CA PHE A 105 18.15 1.51 8.23
C PHE A 105 17.33 0.47 7.49
N TYR A 106 16.45 -0.22 8.20
CA TYR A 106 15.53 -1.20 7.63
C TYR A 106 14.15 -0.56 7.51
N ASN A 107 13.87 0.01 6.34
CA ASN A 107 12.59 0.65 6.07
C ASN A 107 11.55 -0.41 5.74
N GLU A 108 10.44 -0.41 6.48
CA GLU A 108 9.39 -1.42 6.42
C GLU A 108 9.91 -2.85 6.70
N ILE A 109 10.53 -3.06 7.87
CA ILE A 109 11.20 -4.32 8.22
C ILE A 109 10.30 -5.56 8.14
N MET A 110 8.97 -5.39 8.31
CA MET A 110 8.00 -6.48 8.16
C MET A 110 7.99 -7.12 6.77
N MET A 111 8.58 -6.46 5.79
CA MET A 111 8.67 -6.96 4.41
C MET A 111 10.06 -7.51 4.07
N ILE A 112 11.02 -7.31 4.94
CA ILE A 112 12.41 -7.77 4.75
C ILE A 112 12.55 -9.20 5.26
N LYS A 113 13.22 -10.06 4.50
CA LYS A 113 13.47 -11.46 4.91
C LYS A 113 14.45 -11.51 6.08
N GLN A 114 14.24 -12.42 7.03
CA GLN A 114 15.09 -12.59 8.20
C GLN A 114 16.55 -12.78 7.86
N ASN A 115 16.88 -13.61 6.87
CA ASN A 115 18.27 -13.85 6.47
C ASN A 115 18.99 -12.60 5.94
N VAL A 116 18.25 -11.65 5.32
CA VAL A 116 18.82 -10.35 4.89
C VAL A 116 19.15 -9.51 6.11
N PHE A 117 18.24 -9.45 7.09
CA PHE A 117 18.47 -8.74 8.35
C PHE A 117 19.66 -9.34 9.10
N ASP A 118 19.67 -10.63 9.38
CA ASP A 118 20.71 -11.30 10.17
C ASP A 118 22.11 -11.08 9.58
N GLN A 119 22.26 -11.23 8.26
CA GLN A 119 23.55 -11.04 7.59
C GLN A 119 23.97 -9.57 7.52
N SER A 120 23.04 -8.64 7.39
CA SER A 120 23.36 -7.21 7.34
C SER A 120 23.59 -6.62 8.73
N GLU A 121 22.87 -7.08 9.75
CA GLU A 121 23.08 -6.69 11.14
C GLU A 121 24.50 -7.02 11.60
N MET A 122 24.99 -8.24 11.30
CA MET A 122 26.38 -8.64 11.63
C MET A 122 27.46 -7.74 11.00
N ARG A 123 27.12 -7.02 9.93
CA ARG A 123 28.03 -6.11 9.23
C ARG A 123 27.83 -4.65 9.62
N CYS A 124 26.85 -4.35 10.48
CA CYS A 124 26.58 -3.02 11.01
C CYS A 124 27.42 -2.76 12.26
N ARG A 125 28.33 -1.79 12.20
CA ARG A 125 29.35 -1.59 13.25
C ARG A 125 28.88 -0.80 14.45
N ILE A 126 27.94 0.15 14.25
CA ILE A 126 27.59 1.12 15.29
C ILE A 126 26.14 0.97 15.75
N PHE A 127 25.19 1.09 14.82
CA PHE A 127 23.78 1.14 15.20
C PHE A 127 22.86 0.91 14.02
N TRP A 128 21.74 0.21 14.26
CA TRP A 128 20.69 0.07 13.27
C TRP A 128 19.34 0.55 13.80
N TRP A 129 18.44 0.93 12.90
CA TRP A 129 17.04 1.17 13.23
C TRP A 129 16.14 0.64 12.12
N CYS A 130 14.90 0.40 12.49
CA CYS A 130 13.88 0.00 11.55
C CYS A 130 12.58 0.75 11.82
N ASP A 131 11.74 0.84 10.80
CA ASP A 131 10.38 1.34 10.94
C ASP A 131 9.39 0.33 10.37
N PHE A 132 8.17 0.32 10.92
CA PHE A 132 7.08 -0.51 10.43
C PHE A 132 5.73 -0.10 11.00
N ASN A 133 4.67 -0.45 10.24
CA ASN A 133 3.33 -0.54 10.75
C ASN A 133 3.09 -2.00 11.20
N PRO A 134 2.53 -2.23 12.39
CA PRO A 134 2.45 -3.58 12.97
C PRO A 134 1.31 -4.41 12.38
N SER A 135 1.37 -4.66 11.06
CA SER A 135 0.35 -5.37 10.29
C SER A 135 0.41 -6.91 10.41
N PHE A 136 1.18 -7.40 11.37
CA PHE A 136 1.33 -8.83 11.66
C PHE A 136 1.20 -9.09 13.16
N THR A 137 0.55 -10.18 13.54
CA THR A 137 0.56 -10.68 14.91
C THR A 137 1.76 -11.56 15.20
N HIS A 138 2.26 -12.25 14.17
CA HIS A 138 3.43 -13.13 14.25
C HIS A 138 4.42 -12.76 13.14
N HIS A 139 5.64 -12.46 13.54
CA HIS A 139 6.72 -12.13 12.61
C HIS A 139 8.06 -12.50 13.23
N TRP A 140 9.06 -12.88 12.41
CA TRP A 140 10.39 -13.21 12.89
C TRP A 140 11.05 -12.10 13.72
N PHE A 141 10.77 -10.83 13.39
CA PHE A 141 11.28 -9.69 14.13
C PHE A 141 10.81 -9.70 15.59
N PHE A 142 9.53 -9.99 15.83
CA PHE A 142 8.94 -10.04 17.17
C PHE A 142 9.50 -11.20 18.02
N SER A 143 9.73 -12.36 17.39
CA SER A 143 10.24 -13.53 18.11
C SER A 143 11.76 -13.52 18.32
N SER A 144 12.52 -12.93 17.39
CA SER A 144 13.99 -13.11 17.34
C SER A 144 14.79 -11.84 17.64
N VAL A 145 14.19 -10.63 17.54
CA VAL A 145 14.93 -9.36 17.61
C VAL A 145 14.43 -8.44 18.71
N GLU A 146 13.13 -8.17 18.75
CA GLU A 146 12.54 -7.13 19.61
C GLU A 146 12.83 -7.37 21.11
N ASN A 147 12.85 -8.61 21.56
CA ASN A 147 13.08 -8.98 22.96
C ASN A 147 14.55 -9.05 23.37
N ARG A 148 15.48 -8.71 22.47
CA ARG A 148 16.90 -8.65 22.80
C ARG A 148 17.19 -7.49 23.75
N LYS A 149 17.99 -7.71 24.79
CA LYS A 149 18.33 -6.69 25.80
C LYS A 149 18.94 -5.41 25.24
N ASN A 150 19.59 -5.52 24.09
CA ASN A 150 20.26 -4.43 23.39
C ASN A 150 19.44 -3.81 22.25
N VAL A 151 18.14 -4.11 22.17
CA VAL A 151 17.20 -3.54 21.21
C VAL A 151 16.16 -2.72 21.96
N GLY A 152 15.94 -1.48 21.51
CA GLY A 152 14.88 -0.60 22.01
C GLY A 152 13.68 -0.63 21.09
N MET A 153 12.47 -0.45 21.66
CA MET A 153 11.25 -0.25 20.89
C MET A 153 10.66 1.11 21.21
N LEU A 154 10.22 1.82 20.18
CA LEU A 154 9.49 3.09 20.29
C LEU A 154 8.18 2.97 19.56
N HIS A 155 7.10 3.27 20.24
CA HIS A 155 5.76 3.29 19.65
C HIS A 155 5.34 4.73 19.35
N THR A 156 4.79 4.97 18.14
CA THR A 156 4.33 6.28 17.70
C THR A 156 2.97 6.19 17.00
N THR A 157 2.18 7.27 17.10
CA THR A 157 0.92 7.36 16.36
C THR A 157 0.87 8.63 15.51
N PHE A 158 -0.10 8.70 14.58
CA PHE A 158 -0.33 9.89 13.78
C PHE A 158 -0.56 11.17 14.62
N LYS A 159 -0.99 11.03 15.88
CA LYS A 159 -1.25 12.14 16.80
C LYS A 159 -0.02 13.03 17.07
N VAL A 160 1.20 12.50 16.88
CA VAL A 160 2.43 13.28 17.03
C VAL A 160 2.80 14.06 15.75
N ASN A 161 2.15 13.78 14.63
CA ASN A 161 2.43 14.43 13.35
C ASN A 161 1.66 15.74 13.20
N LYS A 162 2.36 16.86 13.35
CA LYS A 162 1.78 18.21 13.18
C LYS A 162 1.56 18.61 11.72
N TYR A 163 2.07 17.84 10.78
CA TYR A 163 2.06 18.13 9.34
C TYR A 163 1.15 17.19 8.55
N ILE A 164 0.35 16.37 9.22
CA ILE A 164 -0.61 15.50 8.55
C ILE A 164 -1.67 16.35 7.83
N SER A 165 -1.92 16.05 6.57
CA SER A 165 -2.95 16.77 5.81
C SER A 165 -4.37 16.42 6.32
N PRO A 166 -5.35 17.33 6.17
CA PRO A 166 -6.74 17.05 6.56
C PRO A 166 -7.29 15.77 5.90
N ASN A 167 -6.98 15.52 4.63
CA ASN A 167 -7.42 14.33 3.91
C ASN A 167 -6.80 13.04 4.50
N GLU A 168 -5.50 13.03 4.79
CA GLU A 168 -4.86 11.88 5.41
C GLU A 168 -5.39 11.62 6.83
N LEU A 169 -5.61 12.68 7.58
CA LEU A 169 -6.20 12.59 8.92
C LEU A 169 -7.62 12.02 8.86
N SER A 170 -8.46 12.55 7.97
CA SER A 170 -9.84 12.07 7.77
C SER A 170 -9.86 10.58 7.39
N LYS A 171 -8.96 10.15 6.49
CA LYS A 171 -8.83 8.73 6.11
C LYS A 171 -8.52 7.84 7.31
N ILE A 172 -7.58 8.25 8.17
CA ILE A 172 -7.19 7.47 9.35
C ILE A 172 -8.34 7.43 10.36
N LEU A 173 -8.95 8.58 10.65
CA LEU A 173 -10.06 8.68 11.59
C LEU A 173 -11.31 7.93 11.11
N GLY A 174 -11.49 7.83 9.79
CA GLY A 174 -12.58 7.05 9.19
C GLY A 174 -12.55 5.56 9.55
N TYR A 175 -11.39 5.01 9.92
CA TYR A 175 -11.32 3.62 10.38
C TYR A 175 -11.86 3.39 11.79
N GLU A 176 -11.93 4.43 12.64
CA GLU A 176 -12.28 4.28 14.05
C GLU A 176 -13.67 3.63 14.18
N PRO A 177 -13.76 2.40 14.75
CA PRO A 177 -15.01 1.64 14.76
C PRO A 177 -15.89 2.02 15.94
N TRP A 178 -15.33 2.61 16.97
CA TRP A 178 -16.02 2.91 18.22
C TRP A 178 -16.04 4.41 18.52
N LEU A 179 -16.97 4.79 19.39
CA LEU A 179 -17.08 6.18 19.84
C LEU A 179 -15.73 6.61 20.46
N PRO A 180 -15.14 7.72 19.99
CA PRO A 180 -13.89 8.24 20.53
C PRO A 180 -13.95 8.40 22.06
N SER A 181 -12.85 8.08 22.73
CA SER A 181 -12.73 8.12 24.21
C SER A 181 -13.62 7.15 24.99
N SER A 182 -14.30 6.21 24.33
CA SER A 182 -15.06 5.17 25.03
C SER A 182 -14.20 3.95 25.43
N TYR A 183 -12.97 3.86 24.95
CA TYR A 183 -12.03 2.76 25.18
C TYR A 183 -10.64 3.28 25.55
N GLU A 184 -9.86 2.42 26.17
CA GLU A 184 -8.48 2.67 26.57
C GLU A 184 -7.54 1.67 25.89
N ILE A 185 -6.24 1.99 25.90
CA ILE A 185 -5.21 1.13 25.30
C ILE A 185 -4.21 0.76 26.39
N GLU A 186 -4.08 -0.54 26.66
CA GLU A 186 -3.11 -1.11 27.59
C GLU A 186 -2.12 -2.01 26.82
N GLY A 187 -0.92 -1.50 26.56
CA GLY A 187 0.05 -2.20 25.73
C GLY A 187 -0.48 -2.42 24.30
N ASN A 188 -0.70 -3.67 23.92
CA ASN A 188 -1.29 -4.04 22.61
C ASN A 188 -2.78 -4.43 22.69
N VAL A 189 -3.41 -4.21 23.83
CA VAL A 189 -4.80 -4.59 24.10
C VAL A 189 -5.69 -3.36 24.14
N ILE A 190 -6.89 -3.46 23.55
CA ILE A 190 -7.92 -2.42 23.60
C ILE A 190 -8.90 -2.82 24.72
N MET A 191 -9.13 -1.92 25.65
CA MET A 191 -9.95 -2.12 26.84
C MET A 191 -11.21 -1.27 26.79
N TYR A 192 -12.34 -1.83 27.19
CA TYR A 192 -13.60 -1.12 27.38
C TYR A 192 -14.18 -1.47 28.74
N LEU A 193 -14.45 -0.46 29.58
CA LEU A 193 -14.94 -0.62 30.96
C LEU A 193 -14.14 -1.68 31.76
N GLY A 194 -12.82 -1.67 31.62
CA GLY A 194 -11.91 -2.57 32.35
C GLY A 194 -11.86 -4.02 31.84
N LYS A 195 -12.41 -4.30 30.65
CA LYS A 195 -12.34 -5.62 30.00
C LYS A 195 -11.80 -5.49 28.59
N GLU A 196 -11.11 -6.53 28.12
CA GLU A 196 -10.61 -6.59 26.74
C GLU A 196 -11.77 -6.58 25.72
N VAL A 197 -11.62 -5.77 24.67
CA VAL A 197 -12.55 -5.71 23.55
C VAL A 197 -12.48 -6.99 22.75
N THR A 198 -13.63 -7.63 22.52
CA THR A 198 -13.80 -8.87 21.76
C THR A 198 -14.97 -8.72 20.79
N GLU A 199 -15.17 -9.67 19.89
CA GLU A 199 -16.34 -9.67 18.97
C GLU A 199 -17.69 -9.56 19.70
N GLN A 200 -17.76 -10.05 20.95
CA GLN A 200 -18.99 -10.07 21.75
C GLN A 200 -19.07 -8.94 22.76
N TYR A 201 -17.97 -8.24 23.02
CA TYR A 201 -17.90 -7.16 24.01
C TYR A 201 -17.15 -5.98 23.41
N GLN A 202 -17.90 -5.01 22.90
CA GLN A 202 -17.38 -3.86 22.19
C GLN A 202 -17.87 -2.54 22.77
N PRO A 203 -17.07 -1.45 22.62
CA PRO A 203 -17.52 -0.10 22.88
C PRO A 203 -18.69 0.28 21.97
N PRO A 204 -19.44 1.36 22.30
CA PRO A 204 -20.45 1.91 21.40
C PRO A 204 -19.85 2.24 20.03
N PRO A 205 -20.56 1.93 18.92
CA PRO A 205 -20.06 2.17 17.57
C PRO A 205 -19.89 3.68 17.29
N HIS A 206 -18.89 4.00 16.47
CA HIS A 206 -18.72 5.37 15.95
C HIS A 206 -19.87 5.71 15.01
N PRO A 207 -20.71 6.74 15.29
CA PRO A 207 -21.94 6.98 14.52
C PRO A 207 -21.67 7.21 13.04
N GLU A 208 -20.83 8.20 12.71
CA GLU A 208 -20.56 8.61 11.33
C GLU A 208 -19.81 7.55 10.53
N ASN A 209 -18.77 6.92 11.14
CA ASN A 209 -17.98 5.90 10.44
C ASN A 209 -18.77 4.61 10.21
N THR A 210 -19.69 4.27 11.11
CA THR A 210 -20.59 3.14 10.95
C THR A 210 -21.62 3.40 9.85
N GLU A 211 -22.22 4.60 9.84
CA GLU A 211 -23.19 5.00 8.82
C GLU A 211 -22.55 5.05 7.42
N SER A 212 -21.36 5.66 7.31
CA SER A 212 -20.61 5.73 6.05
C SER A 212 -20.03 4.38 5.61
N GLY A 213 -19.94 3.39 6.53
CA GLY A 213 -19.36 2.07 6.29
C GLY A 213 -17.84 2.06 6.21
N THR A 214 -17.15 3.09 6.74
CA THR A 214 -15.69 3.18 6.76
C THR A 214 -15.06 2.56 8.02
N ALA A 215 -15.82 2.44 9.12
CA ALA A 215 -15.37 1.83 10.36
C ALA A 215 -14.74 0.44 10.14
N ASP A 216 -13.49 0.23 10.61
CA ASP A 216 -12.73 -1.02 10.45
C ASP A 216 -11.78 -1.22 11.63
N GLU A 217 -12.12 -2.14 12.52
CA GLU A 217 -11.32 -2.41 13.72
C GLU A 217 -9.89 -2.80 13.38
N SER A 218 -9.68 -3.67 12.38
CA SER A 218 -8.35 -4.13 12.01
C SER A 218 -7.49 -3.00 11.44
N MET A 219 -8.08 -2.17 10.59
CA MET A 219 -7.40 -1.01 10.02
C MET A 219 -7.13 0.06 11.09
N TRP A 220 -8.10 0.32 11.97
CA TRP A 220 -7.93 1.25 13.10
C TRP A 220 -6.84 0.79 14.05
N ARG A 221 -6.84 -0.50 14.40
CA ARG A 221 -5.82 -1.09 15.27
C ARG A 221 -4.41 -0.86 14.71
N ILE A 222 -4.19 -1.16 13.42
CA ILE A 222 -2.88 -1.09 12.78
C ILE A 222 -2.52 0.35 12.39
N TYR A 223 -3.37 1.03 11.63
CA TYR A 223 -3.06 2.31 11.00
C TYR A 223 -3.48 3.54 11.81
N GLY A 224 -4.45 3.41 12.70
CA GLY A 224 -4.85 4.44 13.65
C GLY A 224 -4.04 4.37 14.94
N LEU A 225 -4.11 3.25 15.62
CA LEU A 225 -3.52 3.08 16.94
C LEU A 225 -2.06 2.61 16.90
N GLY A 226 -1.59 2.02 15.80
CA GLY A 226 -0.26 1.44 15.68
C GLY A 226 -0.09 0.18 16.50
N LEU A 227 -1.16 -0.53 16.82
CA LEU A 227 -1.17 -1.78 17.56
C LEU A 227 -1.04 -2.97 16.63
N ARG A 228 -0.47 -4.06 17.13
CA ARG A 228 -0.32 -5.29 16.38
C ARG A 228 -1.65 -5.93 16.05
N GLY A 229 -1.81 -6.30 14.81
CA GLY A 229 -2.99 -6.98 14.33
C GLY A 229 -2.74 -7.65 13.00
N ALA A 230 -3.35 -8.81 12.78
CA ALA A 230 -3.46 -9.37 11.43
C ALA A 230 -4.69 -8.79 10.77
N MET A 231 -4.58 -8.45 9.49
CA MET A 231 -5.78 -8.19 8.71
C MET A 231 -6.53 -9.50 8.54
N LYS A 232 -7.73 -9.60 9.09
CA LYS A 232 -8.55 -10.81 9.04
C LYS A 232 -9.65 -10.68 8.00
N GLY A 233 -10.04 -11.83 7.42
CA GLY A 233 -11.24 -11.96 6.64
C GLY A 233 -11.17 -11.45 5.20
N LEU A 234 -12.29 -11.03 4.71
CA LEU A 234 -12.49 -10.57 3.34
C LEU A 234 -11.68 -9.31 3.04
N ILE A 235 -11.19 -9.21 1.81
CA ILE A 235 -10.44 -8.04 1.36
C ILE A 235 -11.36 -6.83 1.23
N LEU A 236 -12.60 -7.02 0.74
CA LEU A 236 -13.62 -5.98 0.66
C LEU A 236 -14.85 -6.37 1.48
N PRO A 237 -14.82 -6.26 2.81
CA PRO A 237 -15.91 -6.74 3.66
C PRO A 237 -17.18 -5.89 3.55
N ARG A 238 -17.06 -4.64 3.09
CA ARG A 238 -18.15 -3.68 3.07
C ARG A 238 -18.35 -3.13 1.67
N VAL A 239 -19.36 -3.66 1.02
CA VAL A 239 -19.82 -3.23 -0.31
C VAL A 239 -21.32 -3.02 -0.20
N LYS A 240 -21.80 -1.87 -0.66
CA LYS A 240 -23.22 -1.55 -0.79
C LYS A 240 -23.65 -1.82 -2.23
N TYR A 241 -24.85 -2.35 -2.39
CA TYR A 241 -25.45 -2.55 -3.71
C TYR A 241 -26.51 -1.49 -3.92
N ILE A 242 -26.47 -0.80 -5.06
CA ILE A 242 -27.34 0.33 -5.42
C ILE A 242 -28.04 0.04 -6.74
N ASP A 243 -29.25 0.61 -6.92
CA ASP A 243 -30.07 0.30 -8.09
C ASP A 243 -29.64 1.09 -9.34
N GLU A 244 -29.07 2.28 -9.18
CA GLU A 244 -28.79 3.18 -10.30
C GLU A 244 -27.36 3.73 -10.25
N TRP A 245 -26.76 3.91 -11.43
CA TRP A 245 -25.50 4.61 -11.60
C TRP A 245 -25.66 6.12 -11.37
N PRO A 246 -24.75 6.79 -10.62
CA PRO A 246 -24.78 8.24 -10.44
C PRO A 246 -24.38 8.96 -11.73
N SER A 247 -25.37 9.29 -12.55
CA SER A 247 -25.18 9.83 -13.92
C SER A 247 -24.47 11.17 -13.99
N HIS A 248 -24.36 11.89 -12.88
CA HIS A 248 -23.69 13.20 -12.78
C HIS A 248 -22.17 13.09 -12.62
N LEU A 249 -21.65 11.89 -12.31
CA LEU A 249 -20.23 11.71 -12.07
C LEU A 249 -19.47 11.40 -13.36
N PRO A 250 -18.28 11.99 -13.54
CA PRO A 250 -17.35 11.54 -14.56
C PRO A 250 -16.88 10.12 -14.23
N TYR A 251 -16.64 9.32 -15.25
CA TYR A 251 -16.25 7.93 -15.08
C TYR A 251 -15.08 7.52 -15.96
N THR A 252 -14.45 6.43 -15.59
CA THR A 252 -13.42 5.72 -16.35
C THR A 252 -13.77 4.24 -16.41
N TYR A 253 -13.03 3.50 -17.23
CA TYR A 253 -13.15 2.03 -17.24
C TYR A 253 -11.87 1.36 -16.76
N GLY A 254 -12.05 0.28 -16.00
CA GLY A 254 -10.96 -0.65 -15.65
C GLY A 254 -11.19 -1.99 -16.33
N LEU A 255 -10.12 -2.52 -16.91
CA LEU A 255 -10.16 -3.77 -17.65
C LEU A 255 -9.10 -4.74 -17.14
N ASP A 256 -9.55 -5.92 -16.72
CA ASP A 256 -8.69 -7.07 -16.40
C ASP A 256 -8.87 -8.13 -17.45
N PHE A 257 -7.81 -8.46 -18.18
CA PHE A 257 -7.88 -9.45 -19.26
C PHE A 257 -7.81 -10.87 -18.69
N GLY A 258 -8.86 -11.63 -18.92
CA GLY A 258 -8.85 -13.08 -18.77
C GLY A 258 -8.42 -13.78 -20.08
N PHE A 259 -8.02 -15.04 -19.93
CA PHE A 259 -7.66 -15.89 -21.07
C PHE A 259 -8.29 -17.25 -20.88
N THR A 260 -8.61 -17.93 -21.98
CA THR A 260 -9.09 -19.32 -22.09
C THR A 260 -10.09 -19.79 -21.01
N ALA A 261 -9.78 -19.70 -19.73
CA ALA A 261 -10.62 -20.14 -18.62
C ALA A 261 -11.00 -18.99 -17.65
N ASP A 262 -10.20 -17.93 -17.60
CA ASP A 262 -10.43 -16.81 -16.69
C ASP A 262 -11.25 -15.72 -17.38
N PRO A 263 -12.22 -15.10 -16.70
CA PRO A 263 -13.05 -14.07 -17.30
C PRO A 263 -12.25 -12.77 -17.53
N THR A 264 -12.42 -12.16 -18.70
CA THR A 264 -12.13 -10.76 -18.90
C THR A 264 -13.20 -9.95 -18.21
N ALA A 265 -12.79 -9.06 -17.31
CA ALA A 265 -13.69 -8.21 -16.53
C ALA A 265 -13.52 -6.74 -16.92
N LEU A 266 -14.63 -6.06 -17.22
CA LEU A 266 -14.68 -4.62 -17.45
C LEU A 266 -15.60 -3.98 -16.43
N VAL A 267 -15.12 -2.95 -15.76
CA VAL A 267 -15.94 -2.16 -14.85
C VAL A 267 -15.99 -0.70 -15.28
N ARG A 268 -17.16 -0.07 -15.14
CA ARG A 268 -17.28 1.38 -15.13
C ARG A 268 -17.03 1.86 -13.71
N TYR A 269 -16.22 2.87 -13.54
CA TYR A 269 -15.73 3.36 -12.25
C TYR A 269 -15.86 4.87 -12.14
N ALA A 270 -16.38 5.34 -11.01
CA ALA A 270 -16.36 6.75 -10.63
C ALA A 270 -16.00 6.88 -9.15
N GLN A 271 -15.49 8.05 -8.77
CA GLN A 271 -15.17 8.36 -7.38
C GLN A 271 -15.63 9.78 -7.05
N GLU A 272 -16.29 9.92 -5.90
CA GLU A 272 -16.68 11.21 -5.33
C GLU A 272 -16.38 11.20 -3.83
N GLY A 273 -15.45 12.05 -3.40
CA GLY A 273 -14.99 12.08 -2.02
C GLY A 273 -14.52 10.70 -1.54
N MET A 274 -15.14 10.17 -0.50
CA MET A 274 -14.84 8.84 0.06
C MET A 274 -15.76 7.74 -0.49
N ASN A 275 -16.43 7.97 -1.62
CA ASN A 275 -17.28 6.97 -2.27
C ASN A 275 -16.68 6.54 -3.60
N ILE A 276 -16.65 5.23 -3.81
CA ILE A 276 -16.34 4.57 -5.09
C ILE A 276 -17.64 3.98 -5.62
N TYR A 277 -17.92 4.22 -6.90
CA TYR A 277 -19.06 3.66 -7.62
C TYR A 277 -18.53 2.74 -8.70
N VAL A 278 -19.10 1.55 -8.80
CA VAL A 278 -18.67 0.49 -9.73
C VAL A 278 -19.87 -0.15 -10.39
N GLU A 279 -19.79 -0.35 -11.69
CA GLU A 279 -20.71 -1.17 -12.44
C GLU A 279 -19.94 -2.20 -13.26
N LEU A 280 -20.24 -3.48 -13.07
CA LEU A 280 -19.63 -4.55 -13.86
C LEU A 280 -20.31 -4.64 -15.22
N MET A 281 -19.58 -4.34 -16.29
CA MET A 281 -20.07 -4.24 -17.66
C MET A 281 -19.79 -5.49 -18.50
N LEU A 282 -18.72 -6.23 -18.15
CA LEU A 282 -18.29 -7.44 -18.81
C LEU A 282 -17.72 -8.44 -17.82
N TYR A 283 -18.04 -9.71 -17.96
CA TYR A 283 -17.47 -10.80 -17.17
C TYR A 283 -17.59 -12.13 -17.94
N THR A 284 -16.65 -12.35 -18.88
CA THR A 284 -16.63 -13.57 -19.71
C THR A 284 -15.23 -13.80 -20.26
N PRO A 285 -14.79 -15.05 -20.47
CA PRO A 285 -13.50 -15.31 -21.13
C PRO A 285 -13.46 -14.71 -22.56
N ILE A 286 -12.44 -13.94 -22.85
CA ILE A 286 -12.13 -13.40 -24.16
C ILE A 286 -10.62 -13.47 -24.35
N ASP A 287 -10.16 -14.06 -25.45
CA ASP A 287 -8.75 -14.34 -25.69
C ASP A 287 -8.11 -13.52 -26.83
N ASN A 288 -8.88 -12.68 -27.51
CA ASN A 288 -8.38 -11.83 -28.58
C ASN A 288 -8.94 -10.40 -28.54
N SER A 289 -8.22 -9.47 -29.14
CA SER A 289 -8.53 -8.05 -29.13
C SER A 289 -9.73 -7.67 -29.99
N GLN A 290 -10.02 -8.44 -31.05
CA GLN A 290 -11.16 -8.15 -31.92
C GLN A 290 -12.48 -8.40 -31.19
N ASP A 291 -12.59 -9.51 -30.47
CA ASP A 291 -13.81 -9.83 -29.69
C ASP A 291 -14.00 -8.81 -28.54
N VAL A 292 -12.90 -8.31 -27.93
CA VAL A 292 -12.99 -7.21 -26.94
C VAL A 292 -13.49 -5.94 -27.59
N ASN A 293 -12.98 -5.58 -28.79
CA ASN A 293 -13.45 -4.43 -29.56
C ASN A 293 -14.97 -4.53 -29.84
N ASP A 294 -15.41 -5.68 -30.34
CA ASP A 294 -16.82 -5.90 -30.69
C ASP A 294 -17.74 -5.78 -29.47
N VAL A 295 -17.27 -6.27 -28.32
CA VAL A 295 -18.01 -6.11 -27.03
C VAL A 295 -18.04 -4.65 -26.61
N PHE A 296 -16.95 -3.88 -26.70
CA PHE A 296 -16.95 -2.47 -26.37
C PHE A 296 -17.92 -1.66 -27.24
N GLU A 297 -17.95 -1.96 -28.54
CA GLU A 297 -18.91 -1.34 -29.47
C GLU A 297 -20.36 -1.73 -29.13
N ALA A 298 -20.61 -3.00 -28.81
CA ALA A 298 -21.93 -3.47 -28.40
C ALA A 298 -22.43 -2.87 -27.07
N LEU A 299 -21.52 -2.58 -26.13
CA LEU A 299 -21.81 -1.89 -24.88
C LEU A 299 -21.99 -0.38 -25.04
N GLY A 300 -21.74 0.18 -26.24
CA GLY A 300 -21.85 1.60 -26.52
C GLY A 300 -20.76 2.45 -25.83
N ILE A 301 -19.60 1.87 -25.51
CA ILE A 301 -18.47 2.58 -24.94
C ILE A 301 -17.89 3.50 -26.00
N SER A 302 -17.62 4.74 -25.64
CA SER A 302 -16.99 5.69 -26.54
C SER A 302 -15.49 5.39 -26.69
N LYS A 303 -14.95 5.50 -27.90
CA LYS A 303 -13.50 5.37 -28.14
C LYS A 303 -12.66 6.44 -27.41
N TYR A 304 -13.30 7.51 -26.94
CA TYR A 304 -12.68 8.58 -26.17
C TYR A 304 -12.79 8.38 -24.65
N ASP A 305 -13.53 7.39 -24.19
CA ASP A 305 -13.64 7.10 -22.77
C ASP A 305 -12.33 6.46 -22.28
N PRO A 306 -11.75 6.95 -21.15
CA PRO A 306 -10.47 6.43 -20.67
C PRO A 306 -10.62 5.01 -20.10
N ILE A 307 -9.83 4.10 -20.63
CA ILE A 307 -9.75 2.70 -20.17
C ILE A 307 -8.37 2.43 -19.60
N THR A 308 -8.31 1.88 -18.39
CA THR A 308 -7.05 1.45 -17.76
C THR A 308 -7.02 -0.06 -17.66
N ALA A 309 -5.96 -0.68 -18.20
CA ALA A 309 -5.82 -2.13 -18.24
C ALA A 309 -4.43 -2.59 -17.82
N ASP A 310 -4.31 -3.85 -17.39
CA ASP A 310 -2.98 -4.47 -17.29
C ASP A 310 -2.37 -4.69 -18.68
N SER A 311 -1.03 -4.73 -18.73
CA SER A 311 -0.34 -5.23 -19.91
C SER A 311 -0.50 -6.74 -19.97
N ALA A 312 -1.47 -7.21 -20.73
CA ALA A 312 -1.63 -8.64 -21.04
C ALA A 312 -0.65 -9.11 -22.12
N ASP A 313 0.60 -8.63 -22.05
CA ASP A 313 1.64 -9.04 -23.01
C ASP A 313 2.13 -10.44 -22.61
N ARG A 314 1.59 -11.49 -23.24
CA ARG A 314 2.06 -12.86 -23.08
C ARG A 314 2.86 -13.32 -24.28
N TYR A 315 4.07 -13.78 -24.01
CA TYR A 315 4.79 -14.66 -24.95
C TYR A 315 4.15 -16.05 -24.84
N VAL A 316 3.41 -16.46 -25.86
CA VAL A 316 2.96 -17.85 -25.95
C VAL A 316 4.20 -18.72 -26.11
N ALA A 317 4.35 -19.77 -25.31
CA ALA A 317 5.52 -20.65 -25.25
C ALA A 317 5.88 -21.36 -26.58
N SER A 318 5.08 -21.21 -27.63
CA SER A 318 5.31 -21.71 -29.00
C SER A 318 6.00 -20.70 -29.94
N GLY A 319 6.48 -19.56 -29.45
CA GLY A 319 7.47 -18.73 -30.16
C GLY A 319 6.99 -17.90 -31.36
N LYS A 320 5.70 -17.77 -31.65
CA LYS A 320 5.25 -17.06 -32.86
C LYS A 320 4.21 -15.95 -32.71
N ASN A 321 3.48 -15.82 -31.61
CA ASN A 321 2.53 -14.71 -31.45
C ASN A 321 2.52 -14.20 -29.99
N ALA A 322 3.21 -13.09 -29.75
CA ALA A 322 2.97 -12.29 -28.57
C ALA A 322 1.64 -11.56 -28.76
N VAL A 323 0.68 -11.76 -27.85
CA VAL A 323 -0.59 -11.04 -27.87
C VAL A 323 -0.39 -9.73 -27.11
N PHE A 324 -0.57 -8.60 -27.78
CA PHE A 324 -0.44 -7.26 -27.22
C PHE A 324 -1.81 -6.57 -27.14
N MET A 325 -2.71 -7.12 -26.33
CA MET A 325 -4.12 -6.71 -26.26
C MET A 325 -4.30 -5.19 -26.13
N VAL A 326 -3.58 -4.55 -25.22
CA VAL A 326 -3.68 -3.09 -25.04
C VAL A 326 -3.22 -2.34 -26.30
N LYS A 327 -2.10 -2.76 -26.90
CA LYS A 327 -1.56 -2.12 -28.11
C LYS A 327 -2.49 -2.30 -29.32
N GLU A 328 -3.10 -3.47 -29.45
CA GLU A 328 -4.03 -3.75 -30.54
C GLU A 328 -5.30 -2.92 -30.39
N LEU A 329 -5.90 -2.86 -29.21
CA LEU A 329 -7.06 -2.02 -28.92
C LEU A 329 -6.75 -0.52 -29.11
N PHE A 330 -5.56 -0.07 -28.69
CA PHE A 330 -5.12 1.30 -28.97
C PHE A 330 -5.03 1.58 -30.49
N ASN A 331 -4.49 0.64 -31.28
CA ASN A 331 -4.44 0.77 -32.73
C ASN A 331 -5.83 0.76 -33.39
N MET A 332 -6.85 0.16 -32.75
CA MET A 332 -8.26 0.22 -33.14
C MET A 332 -8.94 1.55 -32.74
N GLY A 333 -8.20 2.44 -32.10
CA GLY A 333 -8.64 3.80 -31.77
C GLY A 333 -9.25 3.97 -30.37
N TRP A 334 -9.09 2.99 -29.48
CA TRP A 334 -9.56 3.10 -28.09
C TRP A 334 -8.58 3.91 -27.24
N GLU A 335 -9.10 4.81 -26.39
CA GLU A 335 -8.31 5.52 -25.37
C GLU A 335 -7.97 4.57 -24.22
N ILE A 336 -7.08 3.62 -24.47
CA ILE A 336 -6.68 2.59 -23.52
C ILE A 336 -5.22 2.77 -23.09
N ARG A 337 -4.97 2.69 -21.79
CA ARG A 337 -3.64 2.87 -21.20
C ARG A 337 -3.28 1.70 -20.31
N LYS A 338 -1.98 1.40 -20.25
CA LYS A 338 -1.45 0.41 -19.32
C LYS A 338 -1.40 0.99 -17.91
N VAL A 339 -1.85 0.20 -16.95
CA VAL A 339 -1.72 0.56 -15.53
C VAL A 339 -0.25 0.62 -15.12
N SER A 340 0.11 1.63 -14.33
CA SER A 340 1.43 1.75 -13.74
C SER A 340 1.53 0.90 -12.46
N LYS A 341 2.30 -0.20 -12.48
CA LYS A 341 2.50 -1.10 -11.33
C LYS A 341 3.58 -0.60 -10.37
N THR A 342 3.51 0.66 -9.97
CA THR A 342 4.51 1.29 -9.07
C THR A 342 4.38 0.87 -7.62
N LYS A 343 3.19 0.48 -7.18
CA LYS A 343 2.91 0.02 -5.82
C LYS A 343 2.36 -1.41 -5.85
N ARG A 344 2.50 -2.13 -4.74
CA ARG A 344 1.99 -3.51 -4.61
C ARG A 344 0.47 -3.56 -4.62
N ILE A 345 -0.07 -4.71 -5.03
CA ILE A 345 -1.51 -5.03 -4.95
C ILE A 345 -2.08 -4.71 -3.57
N VAL A 346 -1.38 -5.12 -2.51
CA VAL A 346 -1.79 -4.91 -1.10
C VAL A 346 -2.00 -3.43 -0.77
N TYR A 347 -1.15 -2.55 -1.28
CA TYR A 347 -1.31 -1.10 -1.08
C TYR A 347 -2.66 -0.63 -1.63
N TRP A 348 -2.96 -0.97 -2.87
CA TRP A 348 -4.18 -0.54 -3.53
C TRP A 348 -5.45 -1.17 -2.95
N LEU A 349 -5.37 -2.44 -2.55
CA LEU A 349 -6.47 -3.09 -1.84
C LEU A 349 -6.78 -2.41 -0.50
N ASN A 350 -5.74 -2.02 0.24
CA ASN A 350 -5.90 -1.29 1.50
C ASN A 350 -6.34 0.16 1.29
N ASP A 351 -5.95 0.78 0.18
CA ASP A 351 -6.44 2.10 -0.16
C ASP A 351 -7.93 2.07 -0.50
N MET A 352 -8.37 1.16 -1.38
CA MET A 352 -9.79 0.99 -1.72
C MET A 352 -10.68 0.68 -0.51
N LYS A 353 -10.17 -0.01 0.51
CA LYS A 353 -10.92 -0.25 1.77
C LYS A 353 -11.29 1.01 2.54
N GLN A 354 -10.62 2.12 2.27
CA GLN A 354 -10.92 3.39 2.93
C GLN A 354 -12.21 4.03 2.41
N TYR A 355 -12.69 3.57 1.27
CA TYR A 355 -13.85 4.11 0.59
C TYR A 355 -15.10 3.26 0.87
N ALA A 356 -16.25 3.91 0.87
CA ALA A 356 -17.52 3.22 0.74
C ALA A 356 -17.67 2.79 -0.73
N ILE A 357 -17.71 1.48 -0.99
CA ILE A 357 -17.82 0.94 -2.35
C ILE A 357 -19.29 0.66 -2.65
N HIS A 358 -19.79 1.26 -3.71
CA HIS A 358 -21.16 1.11 -4.19
C HIS A 358 -21.16 0.38 -5.53
N VAL A 359 -21.78 -0.80 -5.57
CA VAL A 359 -21.87 -1.63 -6.78
C VAL A 359 -23.27 -1.53 -7.35
N VAL A 360 -23.38 -1.17 -8.62
CA VAL A 360 -24.66 -1.10 -9.32
C VAL A 360 -25.19 -2.51 -9.58
N ILE A 361 -26.47 -2.72 -9.25
CA ILE A 361 -27.16 -4.00 -9.47
C ILE A 361 -27.51 -4.15 -10.95
N ASN A 362 -26.96 -5.20 -11.57
CA ASN A 362 -27.29 -5.66 -12.90
C ASN A 362 -27.12 -7.17 -13.00
N ASP A 363 -27.33 -7.78 -14.16
CA ASP A 363 -27.23 -9.24 -14.36
C ASP A 363 -25.83 -9.80 -14.04
N LEU A 364 -24.79 -8.96 -14.12
CA LEU A 364 -23.41 -9.34 -13.86
C LEU A 364 -22.98 -9.10 -12.41
N SER A 365 -23.68 -8.28 -11.63
CA SER A 365 -23.30 -7.91 -10.28
C SER A 365 -23.17 -9.11 -9.33
N LYS A 366 -23.81 -10.24 -9.67
CA LYS A 366 -23.65 -11.53 -8.97
C LYS A 366 -22.20 -12.04 -9.00
N HIS A 367 -21.44 -11.77 -10.08
CA HIS A 367 -20.04 -12.15 -10.18
C HIS A 367 -19.16 -11.29 -9.25
N PHE A 368 -19.40 -9.97 -9.24
CA PHE A 368 -18.74 -9.08 -8.28
C PHE A 368 -19.03 -9.50 -6.83
N LYS A 369 -20.28 -9.84 -6.53
CA LYS A 369 -20.68 -10.33 -5.20
C LYS A 369 -19.97 -11.62 -4.84
N THR A 370 -19.83 -12.56 -5.78
CA THR A 370 -19.10 -13.81 -5.57
C THR A 370 -17.63 -13.55 -5.26
N GLU A 371 -16.97 -12.68 -6.02
CA GLU A 371 -15.58 -12.30 -5.75
C GLU A 371 -15.47 -11.61 -4.39
N GLN A 372 -16.31 -10.62 -4.11
CA GLN A 372 -16.30 -9.89 -2.85
C GLN A 372 -16.45 -10.81 -1.63
N GLN A 373 -17.25 -11.87 -1.74
CA GLN A 373 -17.48 -12.83 -0.66
C GLN A 373 -16.36 -13.87 -0.51
N ASN A 374 -15.54 -14.07 -1.53
CA ASN A 374 -14.50 -15.10 -1.55
C ASN A 374 -13.07 -14.53 -1.58
N TYR A 375 -12.87 -13.32 -2.07
CA TYR A 375 -11.55 -12.70 -2.13
C TYR A 375 -11.09 -12.27 -0.74
N LYS A 376 -10.08 -12.97 -0.24
CA LYS A 376 -9.60 -12.84 1.14
C LYS A 376 -8.09 -12.92 1.23
N TRP A 377 -7.57 -12.54 2.37
CA TRP A 377 -6.17 -12.68 2.68
C TRP A 377 -5.79 -14.15 2.82
N LYS A 378 -4.61 -14.49 2.32
CA LYS A 378 -4.06 -15.85 2.38
C LYS A 378 -3.74 -16.22 3.82
N GLU A 379 -4.13 -17.43 4.20
CA GLU A 379 -3.79 -18.02 5.50
C GLU A 379 -2.68 -19.04 5.34
N VAL A 380 -1.63 -18.95 6.14
CA VAL A 380 -0.52 -19.89 6.17
C VAL A 380 -0.32 -20.34 7.62
N ASN A 381 -0.49 -21.62 7.89
CA ASN A 381 -0.37 -22.23 9.22
C ASN A 381 -1.26 -21.55 10.29
N GLY A 382 -2.49 -21.20 9.95
CA GLY A 382 -3.42 -20.51 10.85
C GLY A 382 -3.16 -19.01 11.03
N ILE A 383 -2.22 -18.44 10.26
CA ILE A 383 -1.85 -17.03 10.31
C ILE A 383 -2.24 -16.36 9.00
N MET A 384 -3.04 -15.30 9.09
CA MET A 384 -3.32 -14.45 7.93
C MET A 384 -2.08 -13.63 7.56
N ILE A 385 -1.69 -13.69 6.30
CA ILE A 385 -0.61 -12.88 5.75
C ILE A 385 -1.17 -11.82 4.81
N ASN A 386 -0.46 -10.69 4.68
CA ASN A 386 -0.84 -9.59 3.78
C ASN A 386 -0.56 -9.94 2.30
N GLN A 387 -1.11 -11.05 1.86
CA GLN A 387 -1.10 -11.52 0.49
C GLN A 387 -2.51 -12.00 0.16
N PRO A 388 -3.17 -11.50 -0.89
CA PRO A 388 -4.46 -12.04 -1.29
C PRO A 388 -4.31 -13.48 -1.78
N ILE A 389 -5.40 -14.25 -1.70
CA ILE A 389 -5.47 -15.54 -2.39
C ILE A 389 -5.48 -15.32 -3.90
N ASP A 390 -5.06 -16.32 -4.65
CA ASP A 390 -5.21 -16.34 -6.10
C ASP A 390 -6.66 -16.68 -6.47
N GLY A 391 -7.22 -15.97 -7.45
CA GLY A 391 -8.60 -16.15 -7.92
C GLY A 391 -9.65 -15.33 -7.15
N PHE A 392 -10.87 -15.29 -7.67
CA PHE A 392 -11.98 -14.46 -7.19
C PHE A 392 -11.65 -12.95 -7.18
N ASP A 393 -10.92 -12.46 -8.17
CA ASP A 393 -10.41 -11.09 -8.15
C ASP A 393 -10.47 -10.34 -9.48
N HIS A 394 -11.07 -10.88 -10.53
CA HIS A 394 -11.07 -10.26 -11.85
C HIS A 394 -11.82 -8.92 -11.89
N ALA A 395 -13.06 -8.88 -11.39
CA ALA A 395 -13.83 -7.63 -11.31
C ALA A 395 -13.21 -6.66 -10.28
N ILE A 396 -12.71 -7.18 -9.17
CA ILE A 396 -12.00 -6.39 -8.15
C ILE A 396 -10.68 -5.85 -8.70
N THR A 397 -9.96 -6.60 -9.51
CA THR A 397 -8.74 -6.18 -10.19
C THR A 397 -9.03 -5.10 -11.23
N ALA A 398 -10.07 -5.28 -12.05
CA ALA A 398 -10.52 -4.27 -12.98
C ALA A 398 -10.87 -2.95 -12.26
N MET A 399 -11.62 -2.99 -11.16
CA MET A 399 -11.90 -1.84 -10.31
C MET A 399 -10.61 -1.19 -9.79
N ARG A 400 -9.66 -2.00 -9.31
CA ARG A 400 -8.36 -1.54 -8.82
C ARG A 400 -7.56 -0.78 -9.89
N TYR A 401 -7.60 -1.20 -11.15
CA TYR A 401 -6.90 -0.52 -12.24
C TYR A 401 -7.47 0.88 -12.50
N SER A 402 -8.78 1.05 -12.50
CA SER A 402 -9.40 2.38 -12.57
C SER A 402 -9.04 3.25 -11.36
N HIS A 403 -9.07 2.68 -10.16
CA HIS A 403 -8.73 3.39 -8.94
C HIS A 403 -7.28 3.90 -8.95
N MET A 404 -6.34 3.07 -9.41
CA MET A 404 -4.93 3.45 -9.58
C MET A 404 -4.76 4.63 -10.54
N SER A 405 -5.49 4.63 -11.65
CA SER A 405 -5.45 5.70 -12.65
C SER A 405 -6.02 7.01 -12.11
N HIS A 406 -7.10 6.94 -11.34
CA HIS A 406 -7.73 8.11 -10.72
C HIS A 406 -6.82 8.80 -9.71
N ASP A 407 -6.09 8.03 -8.90
CA ASP A 407 -5.15 8.58 -7.90
C ASP A 407 -3.98 9.34 -8.57
N ILE A 408 -3.46 8.84 -9.68
CA ILE A 408 -2.39 9.49 -10.44
C ILE A 408 -2.85 10.83 -11.03
N ASN A 409 -4.05 10.89 -11.60
CA ASN A 409 -4.58 12.12 -12.18
C ASN A 409 -4.82 13.23 -11.15
N ASN A 410 -5.17 12.89 -9.92
CA ASN A 410 -5.31 13.86 -8.83
C ASN A 410 -3.97 14.47 -8.38
N PHE A 411 -2.85 13.75 -8.50
CA PHE A 411 -1.52 14.30 -8.19
C PHE A 411 -1.02 15.31 -9.22
N GLU A 412 -1.40 15.18 -10.50
CA GLU A 412 -1.01 16.13 -11.54
C GLU A 412 -1.80 17.45 -11.49
N VAL A 413 -3.01 17.45 -10.94
CA VAL A 413 -3.85 18.66 -10.79
C VAL A 413 -3.45 19.51 -9.58
N GLU A 414 -2.90 18.92 -8.52
CA GLU A 414 -2.42 19.67 -7.35
C GLU A 414 -1.01 20.27 -7.52
N SER A 415 -0.32 19.98 -8.63
CA SER A 415 1.05 20.45 -8.92
C SER A 415 1.13 21.58 -9.96
N ASN A 416 -0.01 22.16 -10.39
CA ASN A 416 -0.07 23.32 -11.29
C ASN A 416 -0.53 24.60 -10.56
#